data_4e57dab0b816808dc6a78d97ee8517df
#
_entry.id   4e57dab0b816808dc6a78d97ee8517df
#
_cell.length_a   1.000
_cell.length_b   1.000
_cell.length_c   1.000
_cell.angle_alpha   90.00
_cell.angle_beta   90.00
_cell.angle_gamma   90.00
#
_symmetry.space_group_name_H-M   'P 1'
#
loop_
_entity.id
_entity.type
_entity.pdbx_description
1 polymer ?
#
loop_
_entity_poly.entity_id
_entity_poly.type
_entity_poly.pdbx_seq_one_letter_code
_entity_poly.pdbx_strand_id
1 'polypeptide(L)'
;KKCDERGVEVRFYQSNHEGDLVDAIQQARFDCDGIVINPGAYTHTSVAILDALKAVALPAAEVHITDVTKREPFRQISYAGMACQGHFIGQGLQGYLNAVDFLIETVENSEQKQ
;
A
#
# COMPACT_ATOMS: atom_id res chain seq x y z
N LYS A 1 0.04 -16.45 6.66
CA LYS A 1 0.92 -17.11 7.64
C LYS A 1 1.77 -16.13 8.41
N LYS A 2 2.49 -15.26 7.71
CA LYS A 2 3.38 -14.31 8.37
C LYS A 2 2.64 -13.36 9.30
N CYS A 3 1.46 -12.93 8.90
CA CYS A 3 0.64 -12.04 9.72
C CYS A 3 0.16 -12.76 10.98
N ASP A 4 -0.21 -14.03 10.85
CA ASP A 4 -0.60 -14.84 12.00
C ASP A 4 0.56 -14.99 12.98
N GLU A 5 1.77 -15.24 12.48
CA GLU A 5 2.98 -15.36 13.30
C GLU A 5 3.29 -14.09 14.09
N ARG A 6 2.99 -12.93 13.51
CA ARG A 6 3.25 -11.63 14.12
C ARG A 6 2.06 -11.09 14.91
N GLY A 7 0.97 -11.85 14.99
CA GLY A 7 -0.23 -11.41 15.69
C GLY A 7 -0.97 -10.29 14.96
N VAL A 8 -0.87 -10.26 13.63
CA VAL A 8 -1.48 -9.24 12.77
C VAL A 8 -2.69 -9.81 12.07
N GLU A 9 -3.81 -9.11 12.14
CA GLU A 9 -5.02 -9.45 11.41
C GLU A 9 -4.96 -8.78 10.03
N VAL A 10 -5.23 -9.56 8.97
CA VAL A 10 -5.19 -9.07 7.60
C VAL A 10 -6.56 -9.15 6.96
N ARG A 11 -6.96 -8.06 6.31
CA ARG A 11 -8.16 -8.05 5.48
C ARG A 11 -7.76 -7.80 4.04
N PHE A 12 -8.38 -8.55 3.13
CA PHE A 12 -8.10 -8.49 1.71
C PHE A 12 -9.24 -7.78 0.98
N TYR A 13 -8.86 -6.98 0.00
CA TYR A 13 -9.81 -6.31 -0.86
C TYR A 13 -9.26 -6.25 -2.27
N GLN A 14 -10.11 -6.52 -3.25
CA GLN A 14 -9.72 -6.47 -4.65
C GLN A 14 -10.88 -5.90 -5.47
N SER A 15 -10.57 -4.98 -6.38
CA SER A 15 -11.56 -4.41 -7.29
C SER A 15 -10.87 -3.89 -8.55
N ASN A 16 -11.60 -3.93 -9.66
CA ASN A 16 -11.17 -3.34 -10.92
C ASN A 16 -11.65 -1.89 -11.06
N HIS A 17 -12.34 -1.35 -10.07
CA HIS A 17 -12.94 -0.02 -10.13
C HIS A 17 -12.21 0.93 -9.19
N GLU A 18 -11.78 2.07 -9.73
CA GLU A 18 -11.06 3.09 -8.95
C GLU A 18 -11.85 3.58 -7.75
N GLY A 19 -13.15 3.84 -7.94
CA GLY A 19 -14.01 4.31 -6.85
C GLY A 19 -14.11 3.32 -5.70
N ASP A 20 -14.16 2.01 -6.00
CA ASP A 20 -14.18 0.97 -4.97
C ASP A 20 -12.88 0.99 -4.16
N LEU A 21 -11.74 1.18 -4.83
CA LEU A 21 -10.45 1.24 -4.15
C LEU A 21 -10.36 2.47 -3.24
N VAL A 22 -10.85 3.60 -3.71
CA VAL A 22 -10.91 4.84 -2.90
C VAL A 22 -11.77 4.61 -1.66
N ASP A 23 -12.95 4.00 -1.83
CA ASP A 23 -13.86 3.72 -0.73
C ASP A 23 -13.20 2.78 0.30
N ALA A 24 -12.51 1.75 -0.17
CA ALA A 24 -11.83 0.80 0.72
C ALA A 24 -10.72 1.49 1.51
N ILE A 25 -9.95 2.38 0.89
CA ILE A 25 -8.92 3.15 1.56
C ILE A 25 -9.53 4.05 2.64
N GLN A 26 -10.62 4.74 2.32
CA GLN A 26 -11.30 5.61 3.27
C GLN A 26 -11.84 4.83 4.46
N GLN A 27 -12.37 3.64 4.22
CA GLN A 27 -12.90 2.77 5.28
C GLN A 27 -11.78 2.27 6.20
N ALA A 28 -10.59 2.02 5.66
CA ALA A 28 -9.45 1.54 6.44
C ALA A 28 -9.08 2.48 7.59
N ARG A 29 -9.39 3.76 7.47
CA ARG A 29 -9.14 4.77 8.52
C ARG A 29 -9.78 4.37 9.86
N PHE A 30 -10.90 3.68 9.81
CA PHE A 30 -11.67 3.37 11.02
C PHE A 30 -11.27 2.06 11.69
N ASP A 31 -10.61 1.16 10.96
CA ASP A 31 -10.42 -0.20 11.45
C ASP A 31 -9.08 -0.84 11.06
N CYS A 32 -8.16 -0.09 10.50
CA CYS A 32 -6.83 -0.60 10.12
C CYS A 32 -5.72 0.31 10.64
N ASP A 33 -4.55 -0.28 10.86
CA ASP A 33 -3.36 0.44 11.31
C ASP A 33 -2.38 0.74 10.18
N GLY A 34 -2.57 0.14 9.02
CA GLY A 34 -1.72 0.35 7.85
C GLY A 34 -2.33 -0.26 6.61
N ILE A 35 -1.78 0.12 5.46
CA ILE A 35 -2.27 -0.29 4.16
C ILE A 35 -1.12 -0.81 3.31
N VAL A 36 -1.31 -2.00 2.71
CA VAL A 36 -0.46 -2.48 1.62
C VAL A 36 -1.30 -2.39 0.35
N ILE A 37 -0.82 -1.66 -0.64
CA ILE A 37 -1.59 -1.42 -1.84
C ILE A 37 -0.82 -1.80 -3.11
N ASN A 38 -1.49 -2.54 -3.98
CA ASN A 38 -1.06 -2.75 -5.36
C ASN A 38 -2.17 -2.24 -6.26
N PRO A 39 -2.11 -0.96 -6.67
CA PRO A 39 -3.19 -0.36 -7.46
C PRO A 39 -3.15 -0.75 -8.94
N GLY A 40 -2.19 -1.54 -9.37
CA GLY A 40 -2.06 -1.93 -10.77
C GLY A 40 -1.83 -0.72 -11.66
N ALA A 41 -2.53 -0.63 -12.78
CA ALA A 41 -2.38 0.48 -13.72
C ALA A 41 -2.80 1.82 -13.12
N TYR A 42 -3.66 1.84 -12.12
CA TYR A 42 -4.06 3.10 -11.46
C TYR A 42 -2.91 3.76 -10.71
N THR A 43 -1.82 3.04 -10.43
CA THR A 43 -0.58 3.60 -9.87
C THR A 43 -0.13 4.83 -10.67
N HIS A 44 -0.24 4.75 -11.99
CA HIS A 44 0.34 5.73 -12.92
C HIS A 44 -0.63 6.81 -13.34
N THR A 45 -1.89 6.74 -12.94
CA THR A 45 -2.95 7.64 -13.41
C THR A 45 -3.85 8.18 -12.30
N SER A 46 -3.96 7.52 -11.16
CA SER A 46 -4.98 7.89 -10.19
C SER A 46 -4.51 8.87 -9.13
N VAL A 47 -4.86 10.12 -9.31
CA VAL A 47 -4.73 11.15 -8.28
C VAL A 47 -5.76 10.91 -7.18
N ALA A 48 -6.92 10.31 -7.50
CA ALA A 48 -7.94 10.01 -6.49
C ALA A 48 -7.43 9.02 -5.43
N ILE A 49 -6.68 7.99 -5.85
CA ILE A 49 -6.07 7.05 -4.90
C ILE A 49 -5.00 7.76 -4.06
N LEU A 50 -4.17 8.59 -4.67
CA LEU A 50 -3.18 9.39 -3.96
C LEU A 50 -3.84 10.25 -2.87
N ASP A 51 -4.89 10.97 -3.23
CA ASP A 51 -5.60 11.85 -2.30
C ASP A 51 -6.24 11.05 -1.16
N ALA A 52 -6.82 9.89 -1.46
CA ALA A 52 -7.42 9.04 -0.44
C ALA A 52 -6.36 8.55 0.56
N LEU A 53 -5.20 8.10 0.08
CA LEU A 53 -4.11 7.65 0.94
C LEU A 53 -3.60 8.78 1.84
N LYS A 54 -3.47 9.99 1.30
CA LYS A 54 -3.06 11.16 2.09
C LYS A 54 -4.10 11.53 3.14
N ALA A 55 -5.38 11.48 2.77
CA ALA A 55 -6.46 11.87 3.66
C ALA A 55 -6.59 10.96 4.87
N VAL A 56 -6.41 9.64 4.69
CA VAL A 56 -6.50 8.70 5.82
C VAL A 56 -5.26 8.75 6.70
N ALA A 57 -4.12 9.16 6.16
CA ALA A 57 -2.86 9.35 6.90
C ALA A 57 -2.36 8.10 7.64
N LEU A 58 -2.73 6.92 7.17
CA LEU A 58 -2.20 5.66 7.70
C LEU A 58 -0.86 5.34 7.05
N PRO A 59 0.06 4.65 7.77
CA PRO A 59 1.25 4.12 7.12
C PRO A 59 0.86 3.24 5.95
N ALA A 60 1.50 3.44 4.81
CA ALA A 60 1.17 2.73 3.58
C ALA A 60 2.43 2.30 2.85
N ALA A 61 2.36 1.13 2.20
CA ALA A 61 3.42 0.62 1.36
C ALA A 61 2.83 0.19 0.01
N GLU A 62 3.48 0.62 -1.08
CA GLU A 62 3.07 0.15 -2.40
C GLU A 62 3.86 -1.09 -2.79
N VAL A 63 3.18 -2.01 -3.48
CA VAL A 63 3.78 -3.25 -3.97
C VAL A 63 3.48 -3.40 -5.46
N HIS A 64 4.51 -3.75 -6.22
CA HIS A 64 4.39 -4.16 -7.62
C HIS A 64 5.17 -5.46 -7.79
N ILE A 65 4.51 -6.52 -8.26
CA ILE A 65 5.13 -7.83 -8.41
C ILE A 65 6.28 -7.77 -9.41
N THR A 66 6.09 -7.03 -10.51
CA THR A 66 7.14 -6.84 -11.53
C THR A 66 7.79 -5.48 -11.38
N ASP A 67 8.99 -5.33 -11.96
CA ASP A 67 9.71 -4.05 -11.93
C ASP A 67 9.13 -3.11 -12.99
N VAL A 68 8.20 -2.26 -12.56
CA VAL A 68 7.53 -1.29 -13.45
C VAL A 68 8.47 -0.19 -13.92
N THR A 69 9.60 0.01 -13.24
CA THR A 69 10.56 1.05 -13.63
C THR A 69 11.29 0.72 -14.94
N LYS A 70 11.22 -0.54 -15.38
CA LYS A 70 11.82 -1.01 -16.63
C LYS A 70 10.83 -1.05 -17.80
N ARG A 71 9.63 -0.55 -17.58
CA ARG A 71 8.56 -0.56 -18.59
C ARG A 71 8.45 0.81 -19.27
N GLU A 72 7.32 1.08 -19.91
CA GLU A 72 7.12 2.32 -20.68
C GLU A 72 7.31 3.56 -19.80
N PRO A 73 7.71 4.72 -20.38
CA PRO A 73 7.96 5.93 -19.60
C PRO A 73 6.81 6.38 -18.68
N PHE A 74 5.54 6.21 -19.12
CA PHE A 74 4.42 6.61 -18.28
C PHE A 74 4.29 5.76 -17.01
N ARG A 75 4.94 4.59 -16.97
CA ARG A 75 4.93 3.71 -15.80
C ARG A 75 6.00 4.09 -14.77
N GLN A 76 6.80 5.11 -15.05
CA GLN A 76 7.81 5.61 -14.11
C GLN A 76 7.18 6.49 -13.02
N ILE A 77 5.98 7.02 -13.26
CA ILE A 77 5.29 7.87 -12.29
C ILE A 77 4.37 7.02 -11.44
N SER A 78 4.49 7.12 -10.11
CA SER A 78 3.59 6.46 -9.18
C SER A 78 2.90 7.51 -8.31
N TYR A 79 1.64 7.81 -8.64
CA TYR A 79 0.85 8.73 -7.82
C TYR A 79 0.57 8.12 -6.44
N ALA A 80 0.18 6.84 -6.40
CA ALA A 80 -0.05 6.17 -5.11
C ALA A 80 1.21 6.16 -4.25
N GLY A 81 2.38 5.95 -4.86
CA GLY A 81 3.65 5.91 -4.17
C GLY A 81 4.02 7.22 -3.48
N MET A 82 3.50 8.34 -3.97
CA MET A 82 3.76 9.64 -3.35
C MET A 82 3.19 9.75 -1.93
N ALA A 83 2.18 8.93 -1.60
CA ALA A 83 1.58 8.88 -0.28
C ALA A 83 2.06 7.68 0.54
N CYS A 84 2.95 6.85 0.00
CA CYS A 84 3.45 5.66 0.67
C CYS A 84 4.84 5.92 1.25
N GLN A 85 5.12 5.32 2.40
CA GLN A 85 6.42 5.42 3.07
C GLN A 85 7.37 4.30 2.61
N GLY A 86 6.84 3.21 2.06
CA GLY A 86 7.63 2.09 1.56
C GLY A 86 7.24 1.72 0.15
N HIS A 87 8.21 1.24 -0.62
CA HIS A 87 8.02 0.87 -2.03
C HIS A 87 8.72 -0.47 -2.29
N PHE A 88 7.95 -1.47 -2.69
CA PHE A 88 8.44 -2.83 -2.89
C PHE A 88 8.14 -3.25 -4.32
N ILE A 89 9.10 -3.02 -5.20
CA ILE A 89 8.93 -3.11 -6.66
C ILE A 89 9.82 -4.22 -7.21
N GLY A 90 9.23 -5.10 -8.03
CA GLY A 90 9.98 -6.14 -8.70
C GLY A 90 10.43 -7.29 -7.81
N GLN A 91 9.79 -7.50 -6.67
CA GLN A 91 10.14 -8.54 -5.70
C GLN A 91 9.22 -9.76 -5.77
N GLY A 92 8.34 -9.81 -6.77
CA GLY A 92 7.34 -10.87 -6.87
C GLY A 92 6.41 -10.88 -5.66
N LEU A 93 5.95 -12.05 -5.28
CA LEU A 93 5.05 -12.18 -4.14
C LEU A 93 5.74 -11.88 -2.81
N GLN A 94 7.07 -12.03 -2.75
CA GLN A 94 7.84 -11.68 -1.55
C GLN A 94 7.69 -10.20 -1.20
N GLY A 95 7.40 -9.35 -2.18
CA GLY A 95 7.15 -7.93 -1.96
C GLY A 95 6.04 -7.67 -0.95
N TYR A 96 4.96 -8.48 -0.98
CA TYR A 96 3.87 -8.34 -0.01
C TYR A 96 4.33 -8.62 1.41
N LEU A 97 5.14 -9.66 1.60
CA LEU A 97 5.66 -10.00 2.92
C LEU A 97 6.59 -8.92 3.43
N ASN A 98 7.45 -8.39 2.57
CA ASN A 98 8.36 -7.31 2.91
C ASN A 98 7.59 -6.04 3.29
N ALA A 99 6.50 -5.74 2.57
CA ALA A 99 5.67 -4.59 2.86
C ALA A 99 4.97 -4.72 4.21
N VAL A 100 4.49 -5.91 4.55
CA VAL A 100 3.86 -6.17 5.85
C VAL A 100 4.88 -5.96 6.97
N ASP A 101 6.09 -6.50 6.84
CA ASP A 101 7.14 -6.30 7.83
C ASP A 101 7.46 -4.82 8.02
N PHE A 102 7.58 -4.09 6.92
CA PHE A 102 7.84 -2.66 6.96
C PHE A 102 6.77 -1.91 7.74
N LEU A 103 5.50 -2.23 7.48
CA LEU A 103 4.38 -1.57 8.16
C LEU A 103 4.32 -1.91 9.64
N ILE A 104 4.58 -3.17 10.00
CA ILE A 104 4.61 -3.59 11.41
C ILE A 104 5.67 -2.78 12.16
N GLU A 105 6.87 -2.69 11.61
CA GLU A 105 7.95 -1.91 12.22
C GLU A 105 7.60 -0.42 12.32
N THR A 106 6.98 0.13 11.28
CA THR A 106 6.59 1.54 11.25
C THR A 106 5.57 1.85 12.35
N VAL A 107 4.56 0.99 12.51
CA VAL A 107 3.53 1.17 13.53
C VAL A 107 4.12 1.01 14.93
N GLU A 108 4.96 -0.01 15.15
CA GLU A 108 5.60 -0.24 16.44
C GLU A 108 6.51 0.93 16.84
N ASN A 109 7.27 1.47 15.90
CA ASN A 109 8.13 2.63 16.16
C ASN A 109 7.31 3.88 16.50
N SER A 110 6.19 4.07 15.83
CA SER A 110 5.30 5.19 16.12
C SER A 110 4.72 5.09 17.53
N GLU A 111 4.32 3.91 17.95
CA GLU A 111 3.80 3.67 19.30
C GLU A 111 4.87 3.93 20.36
N GLN A 112 6.12 3.55 20.09
CA GLN A 112 7.21 3.76 21.03
C GLN A 112 7.54 5.23 21.24
N LYS A 113 7.26 6.08 20.26
CA LYS A 113 7.51 7.51 20.34
C LYS A 113 6.46 8.29 21.11
N GLN A 114 5.36 7.64 21.40
CA GLN A 114 4.29 8.23 22.21
C GLN A 114 4.53 7.97 23.69
#